data_282fe29cbe5817f01dcbc135b0ef9c7f
#
_entry.id   282fe29cbe5817f01dcbc135b0ef9c7f
#
_cell.length_a   1.000
_cell.length_b   1.000
_cell.length_c   1.000
_cell.angle_alpha   90.00
_cell.angle_beta   90.00
_cell.angle_gamma   90.00
#
_symmetry.space_group_name_H-M   'P 1'
#
loop_
_entity.id
_entity.type
_entity.pdbx_description
1 polymer ?
#
loop_
_entity_poly.entity_id
_entity_poly.type
_entity_poly.pdbx_seq_one_letter_code
_entity_poly.pdbx_strand_id
1 'polypeptide(L)'
;MARTPLAVKYRPKTFDDMTEQRAIKDILENQIRTKTFQHGYLFTGPAGTGKTTSARIFANMINAGKGNPIEVDAASNSGVDNIRGIIEDAKRKPLDAEYKIFIIDECHSLSSGAWQALLKTLEESPKYAIFILCTTNPEKIPATILSRVQQYQFQKISNDGIFTRLYTIMDDEGYADCDKVIDEDSLRYIAKVANGGMRDAITLLDKCLSLSSDLTIENVLKTIGVEDYGTFIQMLYALVNKDGTSGIQIIEDIYNSGKDVKLFMKEFAKFILEVEKYILFRNFNYISLPNTMKEDLDDICENGNFIFDTMEFVVDVNNKIKWDSDPKTLIELSMLLYCKE
;
A
#
# COMPACT_ATOMS: atom_id res chain seq x y z
N MET A 1 -19.36 -14.78 -16.95
CA MET A 1 -18.31 -13.86 -17.42
C MET A 1 -17.37 -13.57 -16.25
N ALA A 2 -16.06 -13.45 -16.47
CA ALA A 2 -15.14 -13.08 -15.40
C ALA A 2 -15.44 -11.66 -14.91
N ARG A 3 -15.57 -11.47 -13.59
CA ARG A 3 -15.78 -10.15 -12.98
C ARG A 3 -14.52 -9.30 -13.15
N THR A 4 -14.67 -8.07 -13.62
CA THR A 4 -13.54 -7.12 -13.68
C THR A 4 -13.16 -6.72 -12.25
N PRO A 5 -11.89 -6.82 -11.86
CA PRO A 5 -11.45 -6.38 -10.53
C PRO A 5 -11.81 -4.91 -10.26
N LEU A 6 -12.25 -4.61 -9.03
CA LEU A 6 -12.69 -3.26 -8.66
C LEU A 6 -11.58 -2.21 -8.86
N ALA A 7 -10.33 -2.55 -8.57
CA ALA A 7 -9.19 -1.65 -8.79
C ALA A 7 -8.96 -1.26 -10.27
N VAL A 8 -9.48 -2.07 -11.21
CA VAL A 8 -9.46 -1.75 -12.65
C VAL A 8 -10.73 -0.99 -13.05
N LYS A 9 -11.90 -1.46 -12.59
CA LYS A 9 -13.21 -0.85 -12.88
C LYS A 9 -13.26 0.60 -12.41
N TYR A 10 -12.79 0.88 -11.20
CA TYR A 10 -12.84 2.19 -10.54
C TYR A 10 -11.55 3.01 -10.69
N ARG A 11 -10.68 2.64 -11.65
CA ARG A 11 -9.50 3.46 -11.94
C ARG A 11 -9.94 4.82 -12.47
N PRO A 12 -9.49 5.94 -11.87
CA PRO A 12 -9.83 7.29 -12.30
C PRO A 12 -9.54 7.52 -13.79
N LYS A 13 -10.45 8.19 -14.48
CA LYS A 13 -10.34 8.56 -15.89
C LYS A 13 -10.08 10.05 -16.09
N THR A 14 -10.41 10.86 -15.08
CA THR A 14 -10.20 12.31 -15.04
C THR A 14 -9.49 12.68 -13.75
N PHE A 15 -8.94 13.89 -13.65
CA PHE A 15 -8.36 14.39 -12.42
C PHE A 15 -9.41 14.60 -11.32
N ASP A 16 -10.66 14.89 -11.67
CA ASP A 16 -11.77 15.03 -10.72
C ASP A 16 -12.09 13.71 -10.02
N ASP A 17 -11.94 12.57 -10.72
CA ASP A 17 -12.15 11.24 -10.14
C ASP A 17 -11.05 10.84 -9.15
N MET A 18 -9.94 11.54 -9.14
CA MET A 18 -8.80 11.23 -8.28
C MET A 18 -8.99 11.79 -6.88
N THR A 19 -8.76 10.96 -5.88
CA THR A 19 -8.75 11.36 -4.48
C THR A 19 -7.50 12.18 -4.16
N GLU A 20 -7.68 13.35 -3.55
CA GLU A 20 -6.58 14.24 -3.10
C GLU A 20 -5.60 14.68 -4.20
N GLN A 21 -4.31 14.82 -3.90
CA GLN A 21 -3.23 15.26 -4.81
C GLN A 21 -3.49 16.63 -5.48
N ARG A 22 -4.23 17.54 -4.81
CA ARG A 22 -4.74 18.79 -5.39
C ARG A 22 -3.65 19.61 -6.08
N ALA A 23 -2.54 19.88 -5.41
CA ALA A 23 -1.47 20.71 -5.96
C ALA A 23 -0.92 20.15 -7.28
N ILE A 24 -0.79 18.83 -7.40
CA ILE A 24 -0.31 18.17 -8.62
C ILE A 24 -1.36 18.32 -9.73
N LYS A 25 -2.63 18.05 -9.41
CA LYS A 25 -3.74 18.20 -10.37
C LYS A 25 -3.81 19.62 -10.90
N ASP A 26 -3.82 20.61 -10.03
CA ASP A 26 -3.90 22.04 -10.42
C ASP A 26 -2.76 22.47 -11.36
N ILE A 27 -1.53 22.00 -11.09
CA ILE A 27 -0.37 22.29 -11.93
C ILE A 27 -0.51 21.62 -13.30
N LEU A 28 -0.85 20.33 -13.34
CA LEU A 28 -0.98 19.58 -14.59
C LEU A 28 -2.14 20.13 -15.45
N GLU A 29 -3.27 20.45 -14.85
CA GLU A 29 -4.41 21.08 -15.54
C GLU A 29 -4.06 22.48 -16.08
N ASN A 30 -3.31 23.26 -15.31
CA ASN A 30 -2.83 24.55 -15.78
C ASN A 30 -1.91 24.41 -17.00
N GLN A 31 -1.01 23.41 -17.02
CA GLN A 31 -0.16 23.13 -18.17
C GLN A 31 -0.97 22.73 -19.40
N ILE A 32 -2.04 21.94 -19.22
CA ILE A 32 -2.96 21.59 -20.31
C ILE A 32 -3.65 22.86 -20.87
N ARG A 33 -4.16 23.70 -19.97
CA ARG A 33 -4.86 24.95 -20.35
C ARG A 33 -3.96 25.92 -21.08
N THR A 34 -2.70 26.05 -20.65
CA THR A 34 -1.73 26.98 -21.23
C THR A 34 -0.92 26.36 -22.38
N LYS A 35 -1.07 25.06 -22.62
CA LYS A 35 -0.28 24.27 -23.58
C LYS A 35 1.23 24.40 -23.38
N THR A 36 1.67 24.50 -22.13
CA THR A 36 3.07 24.62 -21.74
C THR A 36 3.59 23.30 -21.17
N PHE A 37 4.01 22.40 -22.05
CA PHE A 37 4.48 21.07 -21.67
C PHE A 37 6.00 21.00 -21.62
N GLN A 38 6.51 20.21 -20.67
CA GLN A 38 7.91 19.82 -20.60
C GLN A 38 8.14 18.50 -21.34
N HIS A 39 9.38 18.26 -21.76
CA HIS A 39 9.74 16.99 -22.41
C HIS A 39 9.85 15.81 -21.43
N GLY A 40 10.13 16.08 -20.16
CA GLY A 40 10.30 15.07 -19.14
C GLY A 40 9.55 15.40 -17.85
N TYR A 41 8.81 14.43 -17.34
CA TYR A 41 8.12 14.46 -16.06
C TYR A 41 8.57 13.29 -15.20
N LEU A 42 8.69 13.50 -13.90
CA LEU A 42 8.97 12.45 -12.95
C LEU A 42 7.93 12.46 -11.82
N PHE A 43 7.14 11.40 -11.75
CA PHE A 43 6.14 11.20 -10.71
C PHE A 43 6.69 10.23 -9.66
N THR A 44 6.93 10.72 -8.46
CA THR A 44 7.51 9.97 -7.34
C THR A 44 6.50 9.79 -6.21
N GLY A 45 6.68 8.79 -5.38
CA GLY A 45 5.86 8.59 -4.17
C GLY A 45 5.49 7.13 -3.93
N PRO A 46 4.82 6.82 -2.81
CA PRO A 46 4.47 5.45 -2.42
C PRO A 46 3.61 4.73 -3.47
N ALA A 47 3.57 3.39 -3.38
CA ALA A 47 2.69 2.58 -4.22
C ALA A 47 1.22 2.95 -4.02
N GLY A 48 0.40 2.78 -5.05
CA GLY A 48 -1.05 2.99 -4.95
C GLY A 48 -1.55 4.43 -4.80
N THR A 49 -0.66 5.46 -4.85
CA THR A 49 -1.01 6.89 -4.67
C THR A 49 -1.49 7.60 -5.93
N GLY A 50 -1.54 6.90 -7.08
CA GLY A 50 -2.11 7.44 -8.32
C GLY A 50 -1.10 7.92 -9.36
N LYS A 51 0.21 7.70 -9.22
CA LYS A 51 1.27 8.12 -10.17
C LYS A 51 0.97 7.74 -11.61
N THR A 52 0.88 6.45 -11.90
CA THR A 52 0.62 5.93 -13.25
C THR A 52 -0.77 6.31 -13.77
N THR A 53 -1.76 6.41 -12.86
CA THR A 53 -3.10 6.89 -13.18
C THR A 53 -3.07 8.34 -13.64
N SER A 54 -2.39 9.22 -12.88
CA SER A 54 -2.19 10.63 -13.27
C SER A 54 -1.44 10.76 -14.59
N ALA A 55 -0.41 9.94 -14.81
CA ALA A 55 0.34 9.93 -16.07
C ALA A 55 -0.58 9.61 -17.26
N ARG A 56 -1.47 8.63 -17.13
CA ARG A 56 -2.45 8.27 -18.17
C ARG A 56 -3.49 9.36 -18.40
N ILE A 57 -4.04 9.94 -17.32
CA ILE A 57 -5.00 11.05 -17.41
C ILE A 57 -4.35 12.24 -18.11
N PHE A 58 -3.16 12.63 -17.66
CA PHE A 58 -2.43 13.75 -18.22
C PHE A 58 -2.11 13.53 -19.70
N ALA A 59 -1.61 12.35 -20.09
CA ALA A 59 -1.35 11.99 -21.47
C ALA A 59 -2.61 12.06 -22.35
N ASN A 60 -3.74 11.55 -21.83
CA ASN A 60 -5.00 11.62 -22.55
C ASN A 60 -5.50 13.06 -22.76
N MET A 61 -5.38 13.90 -21.73
CA MET A 61 -5.80 15.30 -21.78
C MET A 61 -4.91 16.16 -22.69
N ILE A 62 -3.58 15.92 -22.71
CA ILE A 62 -2.65 16.60 -23.63
C ILE A 62 -3.10 16.44 -25.08
N ASN A 63 -3.52 15.27 -25.45
CA ASN A 63 -3.94 14.92 -26.81
C ASN A 63 -5.46 15.03 -27.04
N ALA A 64 -6.21 15.57 -26.10
CA ALA A 64 -7.68 15.68 -26.16
C ALA A 64 -8.36 14.35 -26.51
N GLY A 65 -7.88 13.26 -25.93
CA GLY A 65 -8.41 11.90 -26.13
C GLY A 65 -7.96 11.21 -27.42
N LYS A 66 -7.05 11.82 -28.18
CA LYS A 66 -6.51 11.26 -29.43
C LYS A 66 -5.17 10.56 -29.17
N GLY A 67 -5.00 9.39 -29.78
CA GLY A 67 -3.80 8.58 -29.61
C GLY A 67 -3.70 7.99 -28.19
N ASN A 68 -3.04 6.85 -28.07
CA ASN A 68 -2.79 6.24 -26.78
C ASN A 68 -1.34 6.48 -26.37
N PRO A 69 -1.05 6.76 -25.10
CA PRO A 69 0.32 6.77 -24.61
C PRO A 69 0.96 5.39 -24.76
N ILE A 70 2.25 5.36 -25.06
CA ILE A 70 3.04 4.14 -25.08
C ILE A 70 3.50 3.89 -23.65
N GLU A 71 2.96 2.86 -23.02
CA GLU A 71 3.27 2.54 -21.64
C GLU A 71 4.17 1.32 -21.54
N VAL A 72 5.24 1.45 -20.76
CA VAL A 72 6.22 0.40 -20.52
C VAL A 72 6.46 0.27 -19.02
N ASP A 73 6.31 -0.94 -18.52
CA ASP A 73 6.73 -1.30 -17.17
C ASP A 73 8.22 -1.66 -17.18
N ALA A 74 9.04 -0.83 -16.55
CA ALA A 74 10.48 -1.03 -16.49
C ALA A 74 10.89 -2.20 -15.57
N ALA A 75 10.02 -2.67 -14.67
CA ALA A 75 10.30 -3.86 -13.88
C ALA A 75 10.39 -5.11 -14.78
N SER A 76 9.55 -5.19 -15.82
CA SER A 76 9.55 -6.27 -16.80
C SER A 76 10.44 -5.98 -18.02
N ASN A 77 10.78 -4.70 -18.28
CA ASN A 77 11.46 -4.24 -19.49
C ASN A 77 12.66 -3.34 -19.17
N SER A 78 13.54 -3.77 -18.24
CA SER A 78 14.67 -2.97 -17.72
C SER A 78 15.86 -2.85 -18.69
N GLY A 79 15.89 -3.64 -19.76
CA GLY A 79 17.01 -3.75 -20.69
C GLY A 79 17.20 -2.52 -21.56
N VAL A 80 18.46 -2.25 -21.92
CA VAL A 80 18.85 -1.11 -22.78
C VAL A 80 18.20 -1.18 -24.17
N ASP A 81 17.98 -2.37 -24.71
CA ASP A 81 17.44 -2.53 -26.06
C ASP A 81 15.94 -2.17 -26.11
N ASN A 82 15.18 -2.44 -25.06
CA ASN A 82 13.79 -2.00 -24.94
C ASN A 82 13.69 -0.47 -24.94
N ILE A 83 14.54 0.19 -24.17
CA ILE A 83 14.60 1.66 -24.12
C ILE A 83 15.08 2.26 -25.42
N ARG A 84 16.05 1.63 -26.11
CA ARG A 84 16.46 2.05 -27.46
C ARG A 84 15.30 1.98 -28.45
N GLY A 85 14.47 0.94 -28.38
CA GLY A 85 13.25 0.84 -29.19
C GLY A 85 12.28 2.02 -28.97
N ILE A 86 12.07 2.40 -27.70
CA ILE A 86 11.26 3.57 -27.32
C ILE A 86 11.86 4.85 -27.87
N ILE A 87 13.18 5.02 -27.76
CA ILE A 87 13.91 6.19 -28.26
C ILE A 87 13.80 6.31 -29.79
N GLU A 88 13.97 5.20 -30.51
CA GLU A 88 13.80 5.19 -31.97
C GLU A 88 12.35 5.52 -32.38
N ASP A 89 11.39 5.02 -31.59
CA ASP A 89 9.99 5.35 -31.84
C ASP A 89 9.67 6.81 -31.51
N ALA A 90 10.32 7.40 -30.52
CA ALA A 90 10.19 8.82 -30.16
C ALA A 90 10.66 9.77 -31.30
N LYS A 91 11.54 9.33 -32.18
CA LYS A 91 11.99 10.12 -33.37
C LYS A 91 10.93 10.23 -34.46
N ARG A 92 9.90 9.41 -34.40
CA ARG A 92 8.80 9.39 -35.39
C ARG A 92 7.63 10.19 -34.87
N LYS A 93 7.12 11.11 -35.69
CA LYS A 93 5.93 11.89 -35.34
C LYS A 93 4.72 10.97 -35.10
N PRO A 94 3.84 11.31 -34.16
CA PRO A 94 2.55 10.61 -34.01
C PRO A 94 1.69 10.83 -35.26
N LEU A 95 0.86 9.85 -35.63
CA LEU A 95 -0.04 9.91 -36.76
C LEU A 95 -1.36 10.59 -36.43
N ASP A 96 -1.92 10.27 -35.23
CA ASP A 96 -3.28 10.62 -34.83
C ASP A 96 -3.36 11.59 -33.66
N ALA A 97 -2.21 12.15 -33.21
CA ALA A 97 -2.12 13.00 -32.04
C ALA A 97 -1.12 14.14 -32.25
N GLU A 98 -1.18 15.18 -31.42
CA GLU A 98 -0.22 16.29 -31.45
C GLU A 98 1.11 15.90 -30.78
N TYR A 99 1.02 15.12 -29.69
CA TYR A 99 2.17 14.67 -28.90
C TYR A 99 2.25 13.16 -28.84
N LYS A 100 3.47 12.65 -28.88
CA LYS A 100 3.79 11.25 -28.64
C LYS A 100 4.25 11.09 -27.21
N ILE A 101 3.48 10.38 -26.41
CA ILE A 101 3.66 10.32 -24.96
C ILE A 101 4.09 8.93 -24.56
N PHE A 102 5.18 8.85 -23.80
CA PHE A 102 5.74 7.63 -23.26
C PHE A 102 5.59 7.65 -21.74
N ILE A 103 4.99 6.62 -21.18
CA ILE A 103 4.88 6.40 -19.73
C ILE A 103 5.81 5.24 -19.39
N ILE A 104 6.83 5.50 -18.57
CA ILE A 104 7.75 4.48 -18.07
C ILE A 104 7.48 4.29 -16.59
N ASP A 105 6.76 3.22 -16.29
CA ASP A 105 6.41 2.87 -14.91
C ASP A 105 7.54 2.09 -14.23
N GLU A 106 7.66 2.23 -12.90
CA GLU A 106 8.73 1.67 -12.05
C GLU A 106 10.13 1.89 -12.65
N CYS A 107 10.36 3.11 -13.18
CA CYS A 107 11.57 3.47 -13.92
C CYS A 107 12.87 3.27 -13.13
N HIS A 108 12.81 3.20 -11.78
CA HIS A 108 13.98 2.86 -10.95
C HIS A 108 14.58 1.48 -11.24
N SER A 109 13.86 0.62 -11.96
CA SER A 109 14.33 -0.70 -12.38
C SER A 109 15.17 -0.67 -13.66
N LEU A 110 15.26 0.47 -14.33
CA LEU A 110 16.04 0.62 -15.56
C LEU A 110 17.54 0.39 -15.31
N SER A 111 18.19 -0.33 -16.22
CA SER A 111 19.64 -0.54 -16.18
C SER A 111 20.41 0.77 -16.38
N SER A 112 21.68 0.83 -15.96
CA SER A 112 22.53 2.01 -16.15
C SER A 112 22.68 2.39 -17.63
N GLY A 113 22.77 1.39 -18.52
CA GLY A 113 22.81 1.61 -19.96
C GLY A 113 21.49 2.18 -20.53
N ALA A 114 20.34 1.76 -19.98
CA ALA A 114 19.03 2.32 -20.35
C ALA A 114 18.90 3.78 -19.91
N TRP A 115 19.37 4.14 -18.72
CA TRP A 115 19.41 5.51 -18.23
C TRP A 115 20.29 6.40 -19.09
N GLN A 116 21.48 5.94 -19.49
CA GLN A 116 22.37 6.69 -20.36
C GLN A 116 21.74 6.94 -21.75
N ALA A 117 21.04 5.96 -22.31
CA ALA A 117 20.34 6.12 -23.57
C ALA A 117 19.20 7.15 -23.46
N LEU A 118 18.39 7.06 -22.38
CA LEU A 118 17.28 7.97 -22.13
C LEU A 118 17.74 9.41 -21.86
N LEU A 119 18.88 9.60 -21.18
CA LEU A 119 19.44 10.91 -20.85
C LEU A 119 19.65 11.76 -22.11
N LYS A 120 20.30 11.19 -23.15
CA LYS A 120 20.52 11.89 -24.41
C LYS A 120 19.21 12.30 -25.07
N THR A 121 18.20 11.44 -24.97
CA THR A 121 16.88 11.72 -25.55
C THR A 121 16.15 12.82 -24.80
N LEU A 122 16.25 12.88 -23.47
CA LEU A 122 15.64 13.95 -22.66
C LEU A 122 16.31 15.32 -22.92
N GLU A 123 17.61 15.34 -23.26
CA GLU A 123 18.33 16.57 -23.64
C GLU A 123 17.93 17.09 -25.03
N GLU A 124 17.78 16.18 -25.99
CA GLU A 124 17.56 16.50 -27.40
C GLU A 124 16.19 16.00 -27.90
N SER A 125 15.17 16.02 -27.03
CA SER A 125 13.83 15.50 -27.36
C SER A 125 13.19 16.26 -28.55
N PRO A 126 12.55 15.52 -29.47
CA PRO A 126 11.68 16.15 -30.44
C PRO A 126 10.55 16.92 -29.74
N LYS A 127 10.18 18.08 -30.25
CA LYS A 127 9.16 18.96 -29.61
C LYS A 127 7.81 18.27 -29.35
N TYR A 128 7.52 17.20 -30.07
CA TYR A 128 6.29 16.42 -29.93
C TYR A 128 6.42 15.20 -29.01
N ALA A 129 7.61 14.90 -28.48
CA ALA A 129 7.80 13.74 -27.59
C ALA A 129 7.80 14.18 -26.12
N ILE A 130 7.00 13.50 -25.32
CA ILE A 130 6.89 13.73 -23.87
C ILE A 130 7.12 12.39 -23.15
N PHE A 131 7.99 12.41 -22.15
CA PHE A 131 8.30 11.25 -21.29
C PHE A 131 7.76 11.50 -19.89
N ILE A 132 6.97 10.57 -19.37
CA ILE A 132 6.45 10.58 -18.01
C ILE A 132 7.02 9.36 -17.28
N LEU A 133 7.93 9.61 -16.37
CA LEU A 133 8.60 8.60 -15.57
C LEU A 133 7.86 8.44 -14.23
N CYS A 134 7.51 7.22 -13.84
CA CYS A 134 6.87 6.95 -12.56
C CYS A 134 7.79 6.03 -11.72
N THR A 135 7.92 6.33 -10.42
CA THR A 135 8.74 5.52 -9.51
C THR A 135 8.24 5.54 -8.07
N THR A 136 8.42 4.44 -7.39
CA THR A 136 8.28 4.33 -5.93
C THR A 136 9.59 4.63 -5.19
N ASN A 137 10.74 4.57 -5.87
CA ASN A 137 12.08 4.71 -5.28
C ASN A 137 12.86 5.85 -5.96
N PRO A 138 12.60 7.13 -5.58
CA PRO A 138 13.26 8.28 -6.21
C PRO A 138 14.77 8.32 -5.98
N GLU A 139 15.28 7.76 -4.87
CA GLU A 139 16.70 7.70 -4.55
C GLU A 139 17.53 6.86 -5.54
N LYS A 140 16.89 5.99 -6.31
CA LYS A 140 17.56 5.20 -7.36
C LYS A 140 17.64 5.92 -8.69
N ILE A 141 17.03 7.10 -8.82
CA ILE A 141 17.04 7.86 -10.08
C ILE A 141 18.35 8.66 -10.18
N PRO A 142 19.10 8.55 -11.30
CA PRO A 142 20.34 9.31 -11.46
C PRO A 142 20.10 10.84 -11.36
N ALA A 143 21.00 11.54 -10.66
CA ALA A 143 20.93 12.99 -10.48
C ALA A 143 20.92 13.74 -11.84
N THR A 144 21.57 13.19 -12.87
CA THR A 144 21.59 13.70 -14.22
C THR A 144 20.19 13.70 -14.88
N ILE A 145 19.33 12.77 -14.54
CA ILE A 145 17.93 12.71 -14.98
C ILE A 145 17.10 13.73 -14.19
N LEU A 146 17.28 13.78 -12.84
CA LEU A 146 16.53 14.68 -11.96
C LEU A 146 16.65 16.15 -12.37
N SER A 147 17.80 16.55 -12.94
CA SER A 147 18.04 17.91 -13.42
C SER A 147 17.34 18.25 -14.76
N ARG A 148 16.75 17.26 -15.45
CA ARG A 148 16.15 17.40 -16.79
C ARG A 148 14.65 17.12 -16.82
N VAL A 149 14.07 16.74 -15.69
CA VAL A 149 12.65 16.40 -15.59
C VAL A 149 11.96 17.28 -14.56
N GLN A 150 10.70 17.59 -14.80
CA GLN A 150 9.86 18.24 -13.82
C GLN A 150 9.36 17.20 -12.82
N GLN A 151 9.67 17.40 -11.53
CA GLN A 151 9.39 16.43 -10.49
C GLN A 151 8.07 16.73 -9.76
N TYR A 152 7.27 15.68 -9.50
CA TYR A 152 6.02 15.73 -8.77
C TYR A 152 6.00 14.63 -7.72
N GLN A 153 5.88 15.01 -6.46
CA GLN A 153 5.89 14.09 -5.35
C GLN A 153 4.46 13.81 -4.86
N PHE A 154 3.96 12.62 -5.17
CA PHE A 154 2.69 12.12 -4.71
C PHE A 154 2.78 11.75 -3.23
N GLN A 155 1.81 12.22 -2.45
CA GLN A 155 1.70 11.94 -1.03
C GLN A 155 0.82 10.70 -0.79
N LYS A 156 0.97 10.09 0.38
CA LYS A 156 0.00 9.10 0.84
C LYS A 156 -1.39 9.74 0.91
N ILE A 157 -2.40 8.98 0.47
CA ILE A 157 -3.79 9.40 0.59
C ILE A 157 -4.21 9.23 2.06
N SER A 158 -4.95 10.19 2.59
CA SER A 158 -5.45 10.12 3.97
C SER A 158 -6.42 8.95 4.15
N ASN A 159 -6.54 8.45 5.38
CA ASN A 159 -7.49 7.39 5.68
C ASN A 159 -8.93 7.83 5.36
N ASP A 160 -9.28 9.09 5.61
CA ASP A 160 -10.60 9.64 5.29
C ASP A 160 -10.82 9.74 3.77
N GLY A 161 -9.80 10.10 3.01
CA GLY A 161 -9.86 10.10 1.54
C GLY A 161 -10.08 8.71 0.97
N ILE A 162 -9.38 7.71 1.51
CA ILE A 162 -9.57 6.31 1.12
C ILE A 162 -10.96 5.82 1.53
N PHE A 163 -11.37 6.05 2.77
CA PHE A 163 -12.69 5.68 3.27
C PHE A 163 -13.81 6.23 2.38
N THR A 164 -13.79 7.53 2.08
CA THR A 164 -14.77 8.18 1.22
C THR A 164 -14.83 7.53 -0.16
N ARG A 165 -13.68 7.19 -0.74
CA ARG A 165 -13.65 6.52 -2.04
C ARG A 165 -14.18 5.09 -1.99
N LEU A 166 -13.84 4.32 -0.95
CA LEU A 166 -14.38 2.98 -0.75
C LEU A 166 -15.90 3.00 -0.56
N TYR A 167 -16.40 3.95 0.22
CA TYR A 167 -17.83 4.15 0.42
C TYR A 167 -18.55 4.44 -0.91
N THR A 168 -18.02 5.36 -1.73
CA THR A 168 -18.55 5.65 -3.07
C THR A 168 -18.58 4.40 -3.96
N ILE A 169 -17.53 3.57 -3.91
CA ILE A 169 -17.47 2.32 -4.69
C ILE A 169 -18.56 1.35 -4.22
N MET A 170 -18.79 1.23 -2.92
CA MET A 170 -19.85 0.37 -2.36
C MET A 170 -21.24 0.83 -2.78
N ASP A 171 -21.48 2.15 -2.78
CA ASP A 171 -22.71 2.75 -3.25
C ASP A 171 -22.94 2.47 -4.75
N ASP A 172 -21.94 2.72 -5.60
CA ASP A 172 -21.98 2.44 -7.04
C ASP A 172 -22.18 0.95 -7.37
N GLU A 173 -21.70 0.03 -6.52
CA GLU A 173 -21.92 -1.43 -6.66
C GLU A 173 -23.30 -1.87 -6.13
N GLY A 174 -24.14 -0.94 -5.67
CA GLY A 174 -25.52 -1.18 -5.22
C GLY A 174 -25.62 -1.80 -3.83
N TYR A 175 -24.59 -1.66 -2.99
CA TYR A 175 -24.63 -2.19 -1.62
C TYR A 175 -25.50 -1.31 -0.68
N ALA A 176 -25.72 -0.04 -1.01
CA ALA A 176 -26.60 0.84 -0.22
C ALA A 176 -28.08 0.45 -0.26
N ASP A 177 -28.52 -0.23 -1.35
CA ASP A 177 -29.91 -0.59 -1.59
C ASP A 177 -30.25 -2.07 -1.24
N CYS A 178 -29.30 -2.79 -0.64
CA CYS A 178 -29.44 -4.22 -0.34
C CYS A 178 -29.56 -4.46 1.16
N ASP A 179 -30.23 -5.58 1.56
CA ASP A 179 -30.25 -6.09 2.94
C ASP A 179 -28.86 -6.58 3.41
N LYS A 180 -27.78 -6.03 2.84
CA LYS A 180 -26.39 -6.41 3.15
C LYS A 180 -25.84 -5.48 4.21
N VAL A 181 -25.11 -6.07 5.15
CA VAL A 181 -24.48 -5.32 6.23
C VAL A 181 -23.18 -4.71 5.72
N ILE A 182 -23.10 -3.39 5.70
CA ILE A 182 -21.86 -2.65 5.50
C ILE A 182 -21.55 -1.98 6.83
N ASP A 183 -20.51 -2.47 7.47
CA ASP A 183 -19.98 -1.84 8.66
C ASP A 183 -18.97 -0.74 8.25
N GLU A 184 -19.25 0.51 8.61
CA GLU A 184 -18.35 1.63 8.34
C GLU A 184 -16.96 1.44 8.97
N ASP A 185 -16.90 0.81 10.15
CA ASP A 185 -15.63 0.51 10.81
C ASP A 185 -14.77 -0.44 9.97
N SER A 186 -15.41 -1.35 9.23
CA SER A 186 -14.72 -2.23 8.27
C SER A 186 -14.07 -1.45 7.14
N LEU A 187 -14.76 -0.47 6.55
CA LEU A 187 -14.20 0.41 5.51
C LEU A 187 -13.07 1.29 6.07
N ARG A 188 -13.24 1.84 7.27
CA ARG A 188 -12.20 2.61 7.96
C ARG A 188 -10.97 1.76 8.26
N TYR A 189 -11.19 0.52 8.66
CA TYR A 189 -10.10 -0.42 8.91
C TYR A 189 -9.35 -0.77 7.63
N ILE A 190 -10.04 -1.05 6.51
CA ILE A 190 -9.42 -1.24 5.19
C ILE A 190 -8.57 -0.02 4.82
N ALA A 191 -9.08 1.19 5.03
CA ALA A 191 -8.35 2.43 4.75
C ALA A 191 -7.06 2.56 5.57
N LYS A 192 -7.10 2.19 6.86
CA LYS A 192 -5.92 2.16 7.73
C LYS A 192 -4.86 1.16 7.24
N VAL A 193 -5.29 -0.08 6.95
CA VAL A 193 -4.39 -1.16 6.52
C VAL A 193 -3.72 -0.84 5.18
N ALA A 194 -4.42 -0.16 4.28
CA ALA A 194 -3.91 0.25 2.98
C ALA A 194 -2.78 1.30 3.06
N ASN A 195 -2.57 1.92 4.23
CA ASN A 195 -1.43 2.80 4.52
C ASN A 195 -1.20 3.89 3.45
N GLY A 196 -2.28 4.47 2.94
CA GLY A 196 -2.25 5.54 1.95
C GLY A 196 -2.26 5.08 0.48
N GLY A 197 -2.34 3.77 0.22
CA GLY A 197 -2.41 3.18 -1.13
C GLY A 197 -3.85 2.91 -1.56
N MET A 198 -4.44 3.73 -2.42
CA MET A 198 -5.82 3.54 -2.91
C MET A 198 -6.01 2.20 -3.64
N ARG A 199 -5.01 1.79 -4.44
CA ARG A 199 -5.08 0.52 -5.18
C ARG A 199 -5.15 -0.68 -4.23
N ASP A 200 -4.37 -0.65 -3.16
CA ASP A 200 -4.32 -1.72 -2.17
C ASP A 200 -5.61 -1.77 -1.36
N ALA A 201 -6.17 -0.59 -1.00
CA ALA A 201 -7.47 -0.49 -0.34
C ALA A 201 -8.60 -1.11 -1.19
N ILE A 202 -8.71 -0.73 -2.47
CA ILE A 202 -9.74 -1.26 -3.37
C ILE A 202 -9.53 -2.76 -3.63
N THR A 203 -8.27 -3.22 -3.74
CA THR A 203 -7.97 -4.65 -3.91
C THR A 203 -8.37 -5.46 -2.69
N LEU A 204 -8.13 -4.92 -1.48
CA LEU A 204 -8.54 -5.55 -0.23
C LEU A 204 -10.07 -5.60 -0.12
N LEU A 205 -10.75 -4.50 -0.43
CA LEU A 205 -12.21 -4.47 -0.50
C LEU A 205 -12.75 -5.55 -1.45
N ASP A 206 -12.20 -5.66 -2.66
CA ASP A 206 -12.62 -6.66 -3.67
C ASP A 206 -12.43 -8.10 -3.16
N LYS A 207 -11.36 -8.37 -2.42
CA LYS A 207 -11.13 -9.66 -1.76
C LYS A 207 -12.17 -9.94 -0.67
N CYS A 208 -12.48 -8.95 0.18
CA CYS A 208 -13.49 -9.10 1.23
C CYS A 208 -14.86 -9.41 0.63
N LEU A 209 -15.26 -8.70 -0.41
CA LEU A 209 -16.53 -8.90 -1.12
C LEU A 209 -16.59 -10.24 -1.90
N SER A 210 -15.43 -10.81 -2.21
CA SER A 210 -15.33 -12.14 -2.80
C SER A 210 -15.50 -13.26 -1.78
N LEU A 211 -15.17 -12.99 -0.50
CA LEU A 211 -15.33 -13.93 0.61
C LEU A 211 -16.78 -13.94 1.13
N SER A 212 -17.40 -12.77 1.29
CA SER A 212 -18.74 -12.59 1.82
C SER A 212 -19.44 -11.42 1.16
N SER A 213 -20.78 -11.48 1.02
CA SER A 213 -21.59 -10.34 0.62
C SER A 213 -21.67 -9.25 1.70
N ASP A 214 -21.48 -9.65 2.97
CA ASP A 214 -21.48 -8.72 4.10
C ASP A 214 -20.06 -8.27 4.41
N LEU A 215 -19.86 -6.97 4.51
CA LEU A 215 -18.61 -6.36 4.88
C LEU A 215 -18.61 -6.08 6.38
N THR A 216 -18.11 -7.02 7.15
CA THR A 216 -17.91 -6.91 8.60
C THR A 216 -16.44 -6.89 8.94
N ILE A 217 -16.08 -6.34 10.10
CA ILE A 217 -14.68 -6.30 10.56
C ILE A 217 -14.08 -7.71 10.64
N GLU A 218 -14.87 -8.70 11.05
CA GLU A 218 -14.46 -10.10 11.13
C GLU A 218 -14.08 -10.65 9.74
N ASN A 219 -14.88 -10.38 8.71
CA ASN A 219 -14.61 -10.79 7.33
C ASN A 219 -13.37 -10.10 6.75
N VAL A 220 -13.14 -8.83 7.12
CA VAL A 220 -11.93 -8.11 6.74
C VAL A 220 -10.69 -8.72 7.38
N LEU A 221 -10.73 -9.02 8.68
CA LEU A 221 -9.63 -9.66 9.41
C LEU A 221 -9.29 -11.02 8.82
N LYS A 222 -10.28 -11.86 8.57
CA LYS A 222 -10.10 -13.16 7.88
C LYS A 222 -9.45 -13.01 6.51
N THR A 223 -9.85 -11.98 5.76
CA THR A 223 -9.32 -11.76 4.40
C THR A 223 -7.86 -11.32 4.41
N ILE A 224 -7.44 -10.56 5.42
CA ILE A 224 -6.06 -10.12 5.59
C ILE A 224 -5.18 -11.26 6.12
N GLY A 225 -5.80 -12.30 6.68
CA GLY A 225 -5.08 -13.39 7.34
C GLY A 225 -4.48 -12.97 8.68
N VAL A 226 -5.03 -11.92 9.29
CA VAL A 226 -4.70 -11.58 10.68
C VAL A 226 -5.36 -12.61 11.57
N GLU A 227 -4.58 -13.18 12.49
CA GLU A 227 -5.12 -14.00 13.57
C GLU A 227 -6.21 -13.21 14.29
N ASP A 228 -7.16 -13.95 14.82
CA ASP A 228 -8.17 -13.36 15.71
C ASP A 228 -7.44 -12.58 16.81
N TYR A 229 -7.69 -11.28 16.87
CA TYR A 229 -7.11 -10.43 17.93
C TYR A 229 -7.39 -11.00 19.33
N GLY A 230 -8.45 -11.78 19.50
CA GLY A 230 -8.71 -12.54 20.71
C GLY A 230 -7.55 -13.45 21.11
N THR A 231 -6.91 -14.13 20.16
CA THR A 231 -5.72 -14.96 20.42
C THR A 231 -4.53 -14.11 20.87
N PHE A 232 -4.33 -12.93 20.26
CA PHE A 232 -3.28 -12.00 20.70
C PHE A 232 -3.54 -11.43 22.08
N ILE A 233 -4.80 -11.09 22.41
CA ILE A 233 -5.19 -10.63 23.74
C ILE A 233 -4.95 -11.73 24.76
N GLN A 234 -5.38 -12.97 24.49
CA GLN A 234 -5.14 -14.12 25.38
C GLN A 234 -3.65 -14.35 25.60
N MET A 235 -2.82 -14.28 24.54
CA MET A 235 -1.36 -14.39 24.66
C MET A 235 -0.77 -13.26 25.51
N LEU A 236 -1.25 -12.02 25.32
CA LEU A 236 -0.80 -10.88 26.11
C LEU A 236 -1.12 -11.09 27.60
N TYR A 237 -2.36 -11.48 27.92
CA TYR A 237 -2.74 -11.77 29.32
C TYR A 237 -1.96 -12.93 29.90
N ALA A 238 -1.70 -14.01 29.16
CA ALA A 238 -0.86 -15.11 29.61
C ALA A 238 0.55 -14.63 29.97
N LEU A 239 1.17 -13.78 29.16
CA LEU A 239 2.50 -13.22 29.42
C LEU A 239 2.49 -12.24 30.61
N VAL A 240 1.53 -11.32 30.67
CA VAL A 240 1.39 -10.34 31.76
C VAL A 240 1.19 -11.05 33.12
N ASN A 241 0.37 -12.10 33.13
CA ASN A 241 0.10 -12.88 34.36
C ASN A 241 1.18 -13.93 34.63
N LYS A 242 2.24 -14.03 33.86
CA LYS A 242 3.28 -15.09 33.98
C LYS A 242 2.70 -16.50 33.90
N ASP A 243 1.58 -16.68 33.17
CA ASP A 243 0.93 -17.97 32.96
C ASP A 243 1.54 -18.71 31.75
N GLY A 244 2.66 -19.40 32.02
CA GLY A 244 3.35 -20.19 31.00
C GLY A 244 2.50 -21.34 30.45
N THR A 245 1.53 -21.87 31.22
CA THR A 245 0.68 -22.97 30.78
C THR A 245 -0.25 -22.50 29.64
N SER A 246 -1.00 -21.44 29.89
CA SER A 246 -1.90 -20.85 28.88
C SER A 246 -1.13 -20.39 27.65
N GLY A 247 0.05 -19.77 27.84
CA GLY A 247 0.88 -19.32 26.71
C GLY A 247 1.37 -20.46 25.83
N ILE A 248 1.85 -21.57 26.42
CA ILE A 248 2.28 -22.76 25.66
C ILE A 248 1.10 -23.39 24.94
N GLN A 249 -0.07 -23.47 25.58
CA GLN A 249 -1.27 -24.04 24.95
C GLN A 249 -1.64 -23.25 23.67
N ILE A 250 -1.57 -21.93 23.72
CA ILE A 250 -1.84 -21.09 22.54
C ILE A 250 -0.85 -21.40 21.40
N ILE A 251 0.44 -21.55 21.70
CA ILE A 251 1.46 -21.90 20.70
C ILE A 251 1.22 -23.28 20.11
N GLU A 252 0.83 -24.25 20.95
CA GLU A 252 0.47 -25.59 20.49
C GLU A 252 -0.75 -25.59 19.57
N ASP A 253 -1.79 -24.85 19.92
CA ASP A 253 -3.02 -24.76 19.13
C ASP A 253 -2.73 -24.13 17.75
N ILE A 254 -1.91 -23.09 17.71
CA ILE A 254 -1.45 -22.46 16.45
C ILE A 254 -0.66 -23.46 15.61
N TYR A 255 0.31 -24.15 16.19
CA TYR A 255 1.14 -25.12 15.49
C TYR A 255 0.30 -26.29 14.96
N ASN A 256 -0.60 -26.85 15.78
CA ASN A 256 -1.46 -27.96 15.41
C ASN A 256 -2.51 -27.59 14.33
N SER A 257 -2.89 -26.31 14.25
CA SER A 257 -3.73 -25.78 13.17
C SER A 257 -2.98 -25.62 11.82
N GLY A 258 -1.67 -25.94 11.80
CA GLY A 258 -0.84 -25.81 10.59
C GLY A 258 -0.38 -24.38 10.29
N LYS A 259 -0.53 -23.45 11.22
CA LYS A 259 -0.12 -22.06 11.06
C LYS A 259 1.36 -21.87 11.40
N ASP A 260 1.97 -20.85 10.81
CA ASP A 260 3.38 -20.50 11.02
C ASP A 260 3.55 -19.72 12.34
N VAL A 261 4.14 -20.37 13.35
CA VAL A 261 4.41 -19.75 14.65
C VAL A 261 5.41 -18.58 14.58
N LYS A 262 6.30 -18.55 13.57
CA LYS A 262 7.18 -17.37 13.34
C LYS A 262 6.36 -16.17 12.90
N LEU A 263 5.44 -16.39 11.98
CA LEU A 263 4.54 -15.34 11.51
C LEU A 263 3.66 -14.84 12.64
N PHE A 264 3.10 -15.75 13.43
CA PHE A 264 2.29 -15.40 14.63
C PHE A 264 3.08 -14.48 15.58
N MET A 265 4.29 -14.86 15.98
CA MET A 265 5.11 -14.03 16.88
C MET A 265 5.46 -12.67 16.30
N LYS A 266 5.68 -12.59 14.99
CA LYS A 266 5.93 -11.34 14.30
C LYS A 266 4.70 -10.41 14.30
N GLU A 267 3.52 -10.97 14.04
CA GLU A 267 2.26 -10.19 14.07
C GLU A 267 1.88 -9.82 15.50
N PHE A 268 2.13 -10.71 16.48
CA PHE A 268 1.96 -10.43 17.89
C PHE A 268 2.85 -9.26 18.37
N ALA A 269 4.10 -9.20 17.90
CA ALA A 269 4.96 -8.04 18.20
C ALA A 269 4.41 -6.72 17.66
N LYS A 270 3.80 -6.75 16.48
CA LYS A 270 3.12 -5.57 15.92
C LYS A 270 1.89 -5.19 16.75
N PHE A 271 1.12 -6.19 17.16
CA PHE A 271 -0.04 -5.99 18.01
C PHE A 271 0.36 -5.30 19.33
N ILE A 272 1.39 -5.79 20.02
CA ILE A 272 1.91 -5.16 21.25
C ILE A 272 2.33 -3.72 21.03
N LEU A 273 3.03 -3.42 19.91
CA LEU A 273 3.41 -2.06 19.56
C LEU A 273 2.18 -1.14 19.39
N GLU A 274 1.11 -1.64 18.80
CA GLU A 274 -0.13 -0.89 18.64
C GLU A 274 -0.85 -0.68 19.98
N VAL A 275 -0.84 -1.68 20.85
CA VAL A 275 -1.35 -1.58 22.24
C VAL A 275 -0.58 -0.49 23.02
N GLU A 276 0.76 -0.50 22.96
CA GLU A 276 1.59 0.52 23.60
C GLU A 276 1.31 1.93 23.06
N LYS A 277 1.16 2.07 21.76
CA LYS A 277 0.75 3.36 21.17
C LYS A 277 -0.60 3.81 21.71
N TYR A 278 -1.55 2.88 21.90
CA TYR A 278 -2.85 3.23 22.48
C TYR A 278 -2.71 3.65 23.93
N ILE A 279 -1.89 2.99 24.72
CA ILE A 279 -1.61 3.36 26.12
C ILE A 279 -1.04 4.78 26.19
N LEU A 280 -0.09 5.13 25.29
CA LEU A 280 0.57 6.44 25.27
C LEU A 280 -0.34 7.57 24.76
N PHE A 281 -1.09 7.32 23.70
CA PHE A 281 -1.83 8.38 23.00
C PHE A 281 -3.33 8.40 23.31
N ARG A 282 -3.91 7.32 23.79
CA ARG A 282 -5.36 7.15 24.05
C ARG A 282 -6.23 7.58 22.85
N ASN A 283 -5.72 7.35 21.64
CA ASN A 283 -6.36 7.81 20.40
C ASN A 283 -6.15 6.81 19.26
N PHE A 284 -7.26 6.32 18.70
CA PHE A 284 -7.28 5.37 17.58
C PHE A 284 -6.69 5.91 16.28
N ASN A 285 -6.50 7.21 16.13
CA ASN A 285 -5.86 7.78 14.94
C ASN A 285 -4.36 7.43 14.83
N TYR A 286 -3.72 7.03 15.94
CA TYR A 286 -2.30 6.68 15.99
C TYR A 286 -2.03 5.18 15.93
N ILE A 287 -3.08 4.36 15.94
CA ILE A 287 -2.96 2.90 15.94
C ILE A 287 -3.67 2.29 14.74
N SER A 288 -3.26 1.07 14.37
CA SER A 288 -3.83 0.32 13.24
C SER A 288 -4.87 -0.71 13.67
N LEU A 289 -5.23 -0.76 14.96
CA LEU A 289 -6.24 -1.67 15.47
C LEU A 289 -7.66 -1.17 15.17
N PRO A 290 -8.66 -2.08 15.01
CA PRO A 290 -10.04 -1.70 14.81
C PRO A 290 -10.65 -1.04 16.06
N ASN A 291 -11.61 -0.12 15.86
CA ASN A 291 -12.26 0.58 16.96
C ASN A 291 -13.08 -0.34 17.87
N THR A 292 -13.50 -1.50 17.36
CA THR A 292 -14.21 -2.53 18.13
C THR A 292 -13.41 -3.10 19.29
N MET A 293 -12.08 -2.95 19.28
CA MET A 293 -11.19 -3.38 20.36
C MET A 293 -11.05 -2.38 21.51
N LYS A 294 -11.87 -1.32 21.52
CA LYS A 294 -11.72 -0.25 22.51
C LYS A 294 -11.84 -0.74 23.95
N GLU A 295 -12.84 -1.57 24.22
CA GLU A 295 -13.06 -2.12 25.58
C GLU A 295 -11.87 -2.97 26.03
N ASP A 296 -11.40 -3.88 25.17
CA ASP A 296 -10.22 -4.72 25.47
C ASP A 296 -8.97 -3.89 25.71
N LEU A 297 -8.76 -2.84 24.91
CA LEU A 297 -7.60 -1.95 25.04
C LEU A 297 -7.69 -1.09 26.32
N ASP A 298 -8.87 -0.64 26.71
CA ASP A 298 -9.07 0.11 27.94
C ASP A 298 -8.80 -0.78 29.16
N ASP A 299 -9.24 -2.05 29.14
CA ASP A 299 -8.95 -3.04 30.19
C ASP A 299 -7.43 -3.32 30.30
N ILE A 300 -6.75 -3.49 29.16
CA ILE A 300 -5.29 -3.67 29.13
C ILE A 300 -4.57 -2.44 29.70
N CYS A 301 -5.08 -1.24 29.46
CA CYS A 301 -4.50 0.00 29.95
C CYS A 301 -4.50 0.14 31.48
N GLU A 302 -5.42 -0.47 32.17
CA GLU A 302 -5.46 -0.47 33.63
C GLU A 302 -4.32 -1.31 34.22
N ASN A 303 -3.80 -2.28 33.46
CA ASN A 303 -2.71 -3.17 33.82
C ASN A 303 -1.34 -2.78 33.22
N GLY A 304 -1.19 -1.54 32.71
CA GLY A 304 -0.12 -1.11 31.79
C GLY A 304 1.33 -1.20 32.29
N ASN A 305 1.60 -1.34 33.60
CA ASN A 305 2.96 -1.42 34.11
C ASN A 305 3.70 -2.72 33.78
N PHE A 306 2.99 -3.74 33.32
CA PHE A 306 3.56 -5.06 33.01
C PHE A 306 3.90 -5.26 31.52
N ILE A 307 3.49 -4.35 30.65
CA ILE A 307 3.64 -4.52 29.19
C ILE A 307 5.09 -4.34 28.74
N PHE A 308 5.89 -3.51 29.41
CA PHE A 308 7.31 -3.31 29.09
C PHE A 308 8.12 -4.63 29.15
N ASP A 309 7.96 -5.40 30.19
CA ASP A 309 8.65 -6.70 30.35
C ASP A 309 8.22 -7.66 29.25
N THR A 310 6.93 -7.64 28.91
CA THR A 310 6.36 -8.45 27.81
C THR A 310 6.93 -8.00 26.44
N MET A 311 7.11 -6.69 26.21
CA MET A 311 7.72 -6.17 25.00
C MET A 311 9.17 -6.64 24.85
N GLU A 312 9.97 -6.57 25.91
CA GLU A 312 11.37 -7.03 25.91
C GLU A 312 11.44 -8.51 25.57
N PHE A 313 10.61 -9.34 26.22
CA PHE A 313 10.48 -10.75 25.92
C PHE A 313 10.15 -11.00 24.44
N VAL A 314 9.13 -10.35 23.91
CA VAL A 314 8.67 -10.56 22.51
C VAL A 314 9.71 -10.10 21.50
N VAL A 315 10.42 -9.00 21.75
CA VAL A 315 11.53 -8.53 20.92
C VAL A 315 12.67 -9.53 20.92
N ASP A 316 13.06 -10.05 22.10
CA ASP A 316 14.13 -11.04 22.23
C ASP A 316 13.79 -12.35 21.49
N VAL A 317 12.57 -12.87 21.69
CA VAL A 317 12.09 -14.06 20.98
C VAL A 317 12.08 -13.85 19.46
N ASN A 318 11.56 -12.73 18.96
CA ASN A 318 11.54 -12.45 17.51
C ASN A 318 12.93 -12.34 16.89
N ASN A 319 13.91 -11.84 17.64
CA ASN A 319 15.29 -11.79 17.17
C ASN A 319 15.93 -13.18 17.06
N LYS A 320 15.67 -14.04 18.06
CA LYS A 320 16.20 -15.41 18.13
C LYS A 320 15.54 -16.33 17.09
N ILE A 321 14.22 -16.24 16.93
CA ILE A 321 13.41 -17.12 16.08
C ILE A 321 13.77 -17.00 14.59
N LYS A 322 14.30 -15.85 14.18
CA LYS A 322 14.65 -15.56 12.80
C LYS A 322 15.60 -16.57 12.18
N TRP A 323 16.52 -17.10 12.98
CA TRP A 323 17.60 -17.99 12.56
C TRP A 323 17.46 -19.42 13.07
N ASP A 324 16.39 -19.70 13.85
CA ASP A 324 16.19 -21.03 14.45
C ASP A 324 15.49 -21.98 13.48
N SER A 325 15.93 -23.25 13.50
CA SER A 325 15.34 -24.33 12.72
C SER A 325 14.09 -24.93 13.37
N ASP A 326 13.93 -24.78 14.70
CA ASP A 326 12.77 -25.23 15.47
C ASP A 326 12.15 -24.08 16.26
N PRO A 327 11.40 -23.22 15.59
CA PRO A 327 10.83 -22.02 16.18
C PRO A 327 9.84 -22.31 17.32
N LYS A 328 9.10 -23.43 17.26
CA LYS A 328 8.13 -23.81 18.28
C LYS A 328 8.84 -24.05 19.61
N THR A 329 9.83 -24.94 19.63
CA THR A 329 10.59 -25.28 20.84
C THR A 329 11.28 -24.04 21.43
N LEU A 330 11.83 -23.17 20.60
CA LEU A 330 12.45 -21.94 21.07
C LEU A 330 11.46 -21.00 21.78
N ILE A 331 10.26 -20.82 21.22
CA ILE A 331 9.21 -19.99 21.84
C ILE A 331 8.79 -20.57 23.19
N GLU A 332 8.50 -21.88 23.24
CA GLU A 332 8.05 -22.55 24.45
C GLU A 332 9.09 -22.46 25.57
N LEU A 333 10.38 -22.72 25.26
CA LEU A 333 11.47 -22.60 26.24
C LEU A 333 11.63 -21.14 26.72
N SER A 334 11.59 -20.17 25.80
CA SER A 334 11.69 -18.77 26.17
C SER A 334 10.55 -18.33 27.08
N MET A 335 9.34 -18.81 26.79
CA MET A 335 8.14 -18.53 27.59
C MET A 335 8.25 -19.12 29.00
N LEU A 336 8.72 -20.37 29.13
CA LEU A 336 8.95 -21.01 30.45
C LEU A 336 9.98 -20.23 31.27
N LEU A 337 11.03 -19.72 30.64
CA LEU A 337 12.04 -18.90 31.30
C LEU A 337 11.44 -17.57 31.79
N TYR A 338 10.71 -16.90 30.91
CA TYR A 338 10.05 -15.61 31.20
C TYR A 338 9.01 -15.72 32.34
N CYS A 339 8.25 -16.79 32.40
CA CYS A 339 7.23 -17.00 33.43
C CYS A 339 7.79 -17.47 34.76
N LYS A 340 9.07 -17.89 34.84
CA LYS A 340 9.73 -18.29 36.08
C LYS A 340 10.34 -17.11 36.86
N GLU A 341 10.62 -16.03 36.19
CA GLU A 341 11.09 -14.76 36.77
C GLU A 341 9.90 -13.93 37.31
#